data_7ae83eb7c55ad519e0324ae51ee5d405
#
_entry.id   7ae83eb7c55ad519e0324ae51ee5d405
#
_cell.length_a   1.000
_cell.length_b   1.000
_cell.length_c   1.000
_cell.angle_alpha   90.00
_cell.angle_beta   90.00
_cell.angle_gamma   90.00
#
_symmetry.space_group_name_H-M   'P 1'
#
loop_
_entity.id
_entity.type
_entity.pdbx_description
1 polymer ?
#
loop_
_entity_poly.entity_id
_entity_poly.type
_entity_poly.pdbx_seq_one_letter_code
_entity_poly.pdbx_strand_id
1 'polypeptide(L)'
;MSEPITRATVRRSAILLGAGAVLALGAATASAQGNLGFLKDTPLAYFRGDDAKLMRAASAEVLNSAKDGTRKEWANPATGNGGAITLLTQFTAPDGRQCDQVRVENHAGGMENSSTMSVCKSADGSWKLDTAKPPKT
;
A
#
# COMPACT_ATOMS: atom_id res chain seq x y z
N MET A 1 -47.28 -50.65 21.57
CA MET A 1 -47.89 -50.00 22.73
C MET A 1 -47.82 -48.50 22.53
N SER A 2 -48.93 -47.95 22.48
CA SER A 2 -49.50 -46.72 21.98
C SER A 2 -49.00 -45.46 22.63
N GLU A 3 -48.67 -44.48 21.81
CA GLU A 3 -48.57 -43.10 22.24
C GLU A 3 -49.91 -42.48 22.62
N PRO A 4 -49.93 -41.38 23.31
CA PRO A 4 -50.90 -40.36 22.93
C PRO A 4 -50.26 -38.99 22.59
N ILE A 5 -50.75 -38.50 21.49
CA ILE A 5 -50.56 -37.16 20.94
C ILE A 5 -51.23 -36.14 21.82
N THR A 6 -50.44 -35.13 22.32
CA THR A 6 -51.01 -33.99 23.03
C THR A 6 -51.07 -32.80 22.08
N ARG A 7 -52.28 -32.39 21.73
CA ARG A 7 -52.59 -31.16 20.97
C ARG A 7 -52.28 -29.94 21.81
N ALA A 8 -51.37 -29.10 21.35
CA ALA A 8 -51.13 -27.78 21.90
C ALA A 8 -51.99 -26.74 21.18
N THR A 9 -52.73 -26.04 21.97
CA THR A 9 -53.70 -25.01 21.65
C THR A 9 -53.04 -23.73 21.09
N VAL A 10 -53.48 -23.34 19.90
CA VAL A 10 -53.08 -22.07 19.27
C VAL A 10 -53.81 -20.93 20.01
N ARG A 11 -53.07 -20.10 20.73
CA ARG A 11 -53.58 -18.80 21.21
C ARG A 11 -53.22 -17.71 20.17
N ARG A 12 -54.25 -17.20 19.53
CA ARG A 12 -54.20 -16.00 18.74
C ARG A 12 -54.00 -14.80 19.69
N SER A 13 -52.91 -14.10 19.59
CA SER A 13 -52.67 -12.81 20.22
C SER A 13 -52.48 -11.74 19.18
N ALA A 14 -53.15 -10.66 19.41
CA ALA A 14 -53.39 -9.55 18.52
C ALA A 14 -52.12 -8.81 18.07
N ILE A 15 -52.18 -8.37 16.82
CA ILE A 15 -51.20 -7.51 16.14
C ILE A 15 -51.35 -6.11 16.68
N LEU A 16 -50.27 -5.59 17.31
CA LEU A 16 -50.10 -4.16 17.55
C LEU A 16 -49.12 -3.64 16.48
N LEU A 17 -49.66 -2.84 15.57
CA LEU A 17 -48.89 -2.06 14.60
C LEU A 17 -48.07 -1.01 15.34
N GLY A 18 -46.80 -1.31 15.55
CA GLY A 18 -45.79 -0.32 15.96
C GLY A 18 -45.08 0.18 14.70
N ALA A 19 -45.30 1.44 14.33
CA ALA A 19 -44.56 2.15 13.31
C ALA A 19 -43.12 2.33 13.79
N GLY A 20 -42.24 1.40 13.45
CA GLY A 20 -40.80 1.49 13.66
C GLY A 20 -40.15 2.32 12.54
N ALA A 21 -39.73 3.53 12.87
CA ALA A 21 -38.89 4.33 11.99
C ALA A 21 -37.59 3.60 11.73
N VAL A 22 -37.38 3.13 10.51
CA VAL A 22 -36.12 2.60 10.04
C VAL A 22 -35.15 3.77 9.85
N LEU A 23 -34.32 4.02 10.85
CA LEU A 23 -33.12 4.86 10.71
C LEU A 23 -32.15 4.12 9.81
N ALA A 24 -32.16 4.43 8.52
CA ALA A 24 -31.12 4.03 7.60
C ALA A 24 -29.83 4.79 8.03
N LEU A 25 -28.96 4.12 8.81
CA LEU A 25 -27.58 4.55 8.96
C LEU A 25 -26.91 4.35 7.59
N GLY A 26 -26.88 5.41 6.81
CA GLY A 26 -26.03 5.51 5.64
C GLY A 26 -24.58 5.36 6.11
N ALA A 27 -23.97 4.20 5.86
CA ALA A 27 -22.54 4.05 5.96
C ALA A 27 -21.92 5.00 4.92
N ALA A 28 -21.48 6.17 5.36
CA ALA A 28 -20.63 7.04 4.58
C ALA A 28 -19.31 6.27 4.37
N THR A 29 -19.17 5.63 3.22
CA THR A 29 -17.86 5.16 2.75
C THR A 29 -17.03 6.41 2.54
N ALA A 30 -16.20 6.75 3.52
CA ALA A 30 -15.15 7.74 3.34
C ALA A 30 -14.20 7.17 2.27
N SER A 31 -14.42 7.53 1.02
CA SER A 31 -13.45 7.37 -0.03
C SER A 31 -12.26 8.23 0.36
N ALA A 32 -11.20 7.62 0.90
CA ALA A 32 -9.91 8.26 1.03
C ALA A 32 -9.37 8.47 -0.39
N GLN A 33 -9.89 9.49 -1.07
CA GLN A 33 -9.29 10.00 -2.28
C GLN A 33 -8.06 10.77 -1.84
N GLY A 34 -6.94 10.05 -1.69
CA GLY A 34 -5.64 10.66 -1.53
C GLY A 34 -5.44 11.63 -2.68
N ASN A 35 -5.27 12.90 -2.36
CA ASN A 35 -4.98 13.90 -3.36
C ASN A 35 -3.59 13.61 -3.97
N LEU A 36 -3.57 12.84 -5.08
CA LEU A 36 -2.36 12.53 -5.84
C LEU A 36 -1.93 13.68 -6.74
N GLY A 37 -2.47 14.88 -6.53
CA GLY A 37 -2.14 16.07 -7.30
C GLY A 37 -0.63 16.39 -7.30
N PHE A 38 0.08 16.06 -6.23
CA PHE A 38 1.52 16.24 -6.15
C PHE A 38 2.32 15.35 -7.12
N LEU A 39 1.73 14.27 -7.63
CA LEU A 39 2.39 13.39 -8.60
C LEU A 39 2.36 13.94 -10.02
N LYS A 40 1.49 14.92 -10.32
CA LYS A 40 1.32 15.46 -11.69
C LYS A 40 2.62 16.07 -12.24
N ASP A 41 3.44 16.62 -11.37
CA ASP A 41 4.70 17.28 -11.72
C ASP A 41 5.91 16.38 -11.43
N THR A 42 5.71 15.07 -11.52
CA THR A 42 6.78 14.08 -11.33
C THR A 42 6.81 13.09 -12.50
N PRO A 43 7.96 12.45 -12.76
CA PRO A 43 8.07 11.39 -13.77
C PRO A 43 7.04 10.27 -13.61
N LEU A 44 6.59 9.98 -12.39
CA LEU A 44 5.61 8.92 -12.11
C LEU A 44 4.26 9.15 -12.82
N ALA A 45 3.88 10.41 -13.08
CA ALA A 45 2.67 10.72 -13.83
C ALA A 45 2.74 10.28 -15.30
N TYR A 46 3.95 10.06 -15.81
CA TYR A 46 4.22 9.68 -17.20
C TYR A 46 4.58 8.20 -17.36
N PHE A 47 4.52 7.43 -16.29
CA PHE A 47 4.73 5.98 -16.36
C PHE A 47 3.62 5.31 -17.16
N ARG A 48 4.02 4.42 -18.07
CA ARG A 48 3.11 3.67 -18.98
C ARG A 48 3.60 2.23 -19.15
N GLY A 49 2.68 1.36 -19.52
CA GLY A 49 3.00 -0.04 -19.79
C GLY A 49 3.70 -0.69 -18.57
N ASP A 50 4.87 -1.27 -18.81
CA ASP A 50 5.64 -1.99 -17.81
C ASP A 50 6.57 -1.13 -16.95
N ASP A 51 6.57 0.21 -17.10
CA ASP A 51 7.51 1.09 -16.37
C ASP A 51 7.50 0.83 -14.85
N ALA A 52 6.31 0.85 -14.23
CA ALA A 52 6.18 0.61 -12.80
C ALA A 52 6.61 -0.81 -12.39
N LYS A 53 6.43 -1.80 -13.25
CA LYS A 53 6.87 -3.17 -13.01
C LYS A 53 8.39 -3.28 -13.04
N LEU A 54 9.02 -2.66 -14.02
CA LEU A 54 10.48 -2.63 -14.15
C LEU A 54 11.14 -1.89 -12.98
N MET A 55 10.60 -0.75 -12.58
CA MET A 55 11.07 -0.02 -11.41
C MET A 55 10.93 -0.86 -10.12
N ARG A 56 9.80 -1.55 -9.92
CA ARG A 56 9.60 -2.43 -8.75
C ARG A 56 10.57 -3.60 -8.74
N ALA A 57 10.85 -4.20 -9.90
CA ALA A 57 11.81 -5.29 -10.00
C ALA A 57 13.22 -4.83 -9.60
N ALA A 58 13.68 -3.68 -10.12
CA ALA A 58 14.95 -3.08 -9.73
C ALA A 58 15.00 -2.75 -8.23
N SER A 59 13.90 -2.22 -7.67
CA SER A 59 13.80 -1.95 -6.24
C SER A 59 13.93 -3.21 -5.39
N ALA A 60 13.27 -4.30 -5.79
CA ALA A 60 13.36 -5.58 -5.09
C ALA A 60 14.79 -6.16 -5.10
N GLU A 61 15.49 -6.04 -6.21
CA GLU A 61 16.90 -6.48 -6.29
C GLU A 61 17.79 -5.69 -5.33
N VAL A 62 17.61 -4.36 -5.25
CA VAL A 62 18.38 -3.49 -4.35
C VAL A 62 18.08 -3.81 -2.88
N LEU A 63 16.80 -3.92 -2.51
CA LEU A 63 16.39 -4.21 -1.13
C LEU A 63 16.78 -5.63 -0.67
N ASN A 64 16.95 -6.56 -1.60
CA ASN A 64 17.42 -7.92 -1.29
C ASN A 64 18.95 -8.05 -1.29
N SER A 65 19.68 -7.03 -1.74
CA SER A 65 21.16 -7.11 -1.85
C SER A 65 21.87 -7.11 -0.50
N ALA A 66 21.25 -6.53 0.53
CA ALA A 66 21.82 -6.35 1.87
C ALA A 66 23.22 -5.68 1.87
N LYS A 67 23.51 -4.82 0.88
CA LYS A 67 24.81 -4.18 0.72
C LYS A 67 24.63 -2.70 0.38
N ASP A 68 25.12 -1.82 1.24
CA ASP A 68 25.16 -0.39 1.02
C ASP A 68 25.91 -0.04 -0.28
N GLY A 69 25.40 0.94 -1.01
CA GLY A 69 25.91 1.36 -2.29
C GLY A 69 25.43 0.52 -3.50
N THR A 70 24.67 -0.55 -3.26
CA THR A 70 24.07 -1.30 -4.38
C THR A 70 23.16 -0.39 -5.19
N ARG A 71 23.40 -0.32 -6.50
CA ARG A 71 22.63 0.46 -7.46
C ARG A 71 22.09 -0.48 -8.55
N LYS A 72 20.83 -0.32 -8.88
CA LYS A 72 20.17 -1.00 -10.00
C LYS A 72 19.46 0.00 -10.88
N GLU A 73 19.76 -0.07 -12.16
CA GLU A 73 19.07 0.72 -13.19
C GLU A 73 17.90 -0.08 -13.77
N TRP A 74 16.88 0.63 -14.21
CA TRP A 74 15.80 0.09 -15.00
C TRP A 74 15.53 1.00 -16.21
N ALA A 75 15.13 0.39 -17.31
CA ALA A 75 14.79 1.08 -18.54
C ALA A 75 13.68 0.33 -19.25
N ASN A 76 12.78 1.07 -19.88
CA ASN A 76 11.74 0.53 -20.74
C ASN A 76 11.92 1.06 -22.16
N PRO A 77 12.46 0.26 -23.08
CA PRO A 77 12.65 0.70 -24.47
C PRO A 77 11.36 1.07 -25.20
N ALA A 78 10.22 0.52 -24.76
CA ALA A 78 8.92 0.80 -25.38
C ALA A 78 8.41 2.21 -25.07
N THR A 79 8.81 2.79 -23.96
CA THR A 79 8.37 4.12 -23.51
C THR A 79 9.49 5.15 -23.53
N GLY A 80 10.75 4.72 -23.52
CA GLY A 80 11.92 5.56 -23.31
C GLY A 80 12.11 6.02 -21.87
N ASN A 81 11.26 5.54 -20.94
CA ASN A 81 11.33 5.86 -19.51
C ASN A 81 12.35 4.96 -18.79
N GLY A 82 12.86 5.45 -17.66
CA GLY A 82 13.83 4.70 -16.89
C GLY A 82 14.20 5.37 -15.58
N GLY A 83 15.24 4.85 -14.93
CA GLY A 83 15.74 5.39 -13.68
C GLY A 83 16.71 4.46 -12.99
N ALA A 84 16.94 4.71 -11.71
CA ALA A 84 17.79 3.87 -10.87
C ALA A 84 17.34 3.89 -9.42
N ILE A 85 17.64 2.81 -8.72
CA ILE A 85 17.47 2.72 -7.27
C ILE A 85 18.85 2.45 -6.67
N THR A 86 19.19 3.17 -5.60
CA THR A 86 20.46 2.99 -4.88
C THR A 86 20.18 2.79 -3.40
N LEU A 87 20.69 1.73 -2.81
CA LEU A 87 20.72 1.52 -1.37
C LEU A 87 21.78 2.43 -0.76
N LEU A 88 21.39 3.39 0.04
CA LEU A 88 22.31 4.34 0.67
C LEU A 88 22.86 3.78 1.98
N THR A 89 22.00 3.27 2.84
CA THR A 89 22.38 2.67 4.11
C THR A 89 21.27 1.81 4.68
N GLN A 90 21.66 0.78 5.40
CA GLN A 90 20.77 -0.06 6.19
C GLN A 90 20.80 0.38 7.65
N PHE A 91 19.68 0.33 8.34
CA PHE A 91 19.60 0.69 9.76
C PHE A 91 18.46 -0.04 10.46
N THR A 92 18.50 -0.04 11.79
CA THR A 92 17.40 -0.54 12.61
C THR A 92 16.62 0.63 13.15
N ALA A 93 15.31 0.63 12.94
CA ALA A 93 14.41 1.65 13.50
C ALA A 93 14.30 1.49 15.04
N PRO A 94 13.86 2.53 15.77
CA PRO A 94 13.73 2.46 17.24
C PRO A 94 12.79 1.35 17.73
N ASP A 95 11.85 0.91 16.91
CA ASP A 95 10.92 -0.20 17.17
C ASP A 95 11.49 -1.59 16.81
N GLY A 96 12.77 -1.66 16.40
CA GLY A 96 13.47 -2.90 16.07
C GLY A 96 13.30 -3.40 14.65
N ARG A 97 12.55 -2.70 13.78
CA ARG A 97 12.39 -3.09 12.37
C ARG A 97 13.65 -2.82 11.57
N GLN A 98 13.96 -3.73 10.64
CA GLN A 98 14.97 -3.51 9.63
C GLN A 98 14.49 -2.46 8.63
N CYS A 99 15.30 -1.46 8.38
CA CYS A 99 15.00 -0.38 7.46
C CYS A 99 16.18 -0.11 6.52
N ASP A 100 15.84 0.35 5.32
CA ASP A 100 16.79 0.75 4.30
C ASP A 100 16.48 2.19 3.87
N GLN A 101 17.50 3.03 3.78
CA GLN A 101 17.39 4.32 3.12
C GLN A 101 17.82 4.15 1.66
N VAL A 102 16.93 4.52 0.75
CA VAL A 102 17.17 4.38 -0.68
C VAL A 102 17.03 5.71 -1.40
N ARG A 103 17.83 5.90 -2.43
CA ARG A 103 17.64 6.96 -3.42
C ARG A 103 16.94 6.36 -4.63
N VAL A 104 15.88 7.01 -5.06
CA VAL A 104 15.13 6.66 -6.26
C VAL A 104 15.23 7.79 -7.26
N GLU A 105 15.74 7.48 -8.44
CA GLU A 105 15.89 8.40 -9.57
C GLU A 105 15.00 7.92 -10.70
N ASN A 106 14.19 8.79 -11.28
CA ASN A 106 13.33 8.45 -12.40
C ASN A 106 13.39 9.54 -13.47
N HIS A 107 13.27 9.11 -14.73
CA HIS A 107 13.04 9.99 -15.87
C HIS A 107 11.88 9.44 -16.71
N ALA A 108 10.91 10.28 -17.00
CA ALA A 108 9.76 9.97 -17.85
C ALA A 108 9.08 11.26 -18.31
N GLY A 109 8.54 11.25 -19.52
CA GLY A 109 7.81 12.41 -20.06
C GLY A 109 8.65 13.68 -20.18
N GLY A 110 9.96 13.58 -20.33
CA GLY A 110 10.88 14.73 -20.37
C GLY A 110 11.19 15.32 -18.98
N MET A 111 10.74 14.68 -17.92
CA MET A 111 10.99 15.09 -16.52
C MET A 111 11.95 14.12 -15.85
N GLU A 112 12.72 14.66 -14.91
CA GLU A 112 13.62 13.90 -14.06
C GLU A 112 13.40 14.28 -12.60
N ASN A 113 13.50 13.33 -11.69
CA ASN A 113 13.55 13.59 -10.27
C ASN A 113 14.46 12.60 -9.53
N SER A 114 14.91 13.01 -8.37
CA SER A 114 15.62 12.18 -7.40
C SER A 114 15.02 12.38 -6.02
N SER A 115 14.70 11.29 -5.35
CA SER A 115 14.13 11.31 -4.01
C SER A 115 14.87 10.32 -3.11
N THR A 116 15.08 10.70 -1.85
CA THR A 116 15.60 9.80 -0.81
C THR A 116 14.45 9.47 0.14
N MET A 117 14.24 8.19 0.38
CA MET A 117 13.17 7.70 1.24
C MET A 117 13.63 6.53 2.09
N SER A 118 12.95 6.29 3.18
CA SER A 118 13.16 5.09 3.99
C SER A 118 12.05 4.08 3.71
N VAL A 119 12.43 2.81 3.68
CA VAL A 119 11.51 1.68 3.63
C VAL A 119 11.85 0.74 4.78
N CYS A 120 10.85 0.23 5.46
CA CYS A 120 11.04 -0.70 6.58
C CYS A 120 10.30 -2.01 6.33
N LYS A 121 10.88 -3.08 6.83
CA LYS A 121 10.32 -4.43 6.68
C LYS A 121 9.16 -4.60 7.64
N SER A 122 7.99 -4.95 7.11
CA SER A 122 6.81 -5.27 7.91
C SER A 122 6.87 -6.70 8.45
N ALA A 123 5.99 -7.05 9.40
CA ALA A 123 5.91 -8.38 9.99
C ALA A 123 5.67 -9.49 8.96
N ASP A 124 4.99 -9.19 7.86
CA ASP A 124 4.77 -10.10 6.73
C ASP A 124 5.96 -10.24 5.77
N GLY A 125 7.09 -9.56 6.08
CA GLY A 125 8.30 -9.55 5.26
C GLY A 125 8.27 -8.58 4.08
N SER A 126 7.18 -7.85 3.86
CA SER A 126 7.10 -6.84 2.79
C SER A 126 7.79 -5.53 3.18
N TRP A 127 8.36 -4.84 2.19
CA TRP A 127 8.92 -3.51 2.37
C TRP A 127 7.84 -2.44 2.19
N LYS A 128 7.77 -1.48 3.11
CA LYS A 128 6.82 -0.37 3.07
C LYS A 128 7.52 0.95 3.32
N LEU A 129 7.02 2.01 2.68
CA LEU A 129 7.49 3.38 2.96
C LEU A 129 7.32 3.69 4.45
N ASP A 130 8.34 4.34 5.02
CA ASP A 130 8.39 4.71 6.43
C ASP A 130 9.02 6.10 6.63
N THR A 131 8.74 6.71 7.75
CA THR A 131 9.32 8.00 8.16
C THR A 131 10.56 7.86 9.03
N ALA A 132 10.95 6.63 9.38
CA ALA A 132 12.16 6.34 10.14
C ALA A 132 13.39 6.90 9.43
N LYS A 133 14.35 7.38 10.20
CA LYS A 133 15.60 7.93 9.67
C LYS A 133 16.78 7.16 10.23
N PRO A 134 17.85 6.98 9.45
CA PRO A 134 19.07 6.42 9.98
C PRO A 134 19.59 7.27 11.14
N PRO A 135 20.29 6.66 12.11
CA PRO A 135 20.95 7.38 13.18
C PRO A 135 21.87 8.47 12.62
N LYS A 136 21.93 9.59 13.30
CA LYS A 136 22.94 10.63 12.97
C LYS A 136 24.30 10.09 13.40
N THR A 137 25.22 10.02 12.49
CA THR A 137 26.64 9.78 12.76
C THR A 137 27.30 11.03 13.30
#